data_e7ac68950fb7f4d78adb6f8b3e547dc8
#
_entry.id   e7ac68950fb7f4d78adb6f8b3e547dc8
#
_cell.length_a   1.000
_cell.length_b   1.000
_cell.length_c   1.000
_cell.angle_alpha   90.00
_cell.angle_beta   90.00
_cell.angle_gamma   90.00
#
_symmetry.space_group_name_H-M   'P 1'
#
loop_
_entity.id
_entity.type
_entity.pdbx_description
1 polymer ?
#
loop_
_entity_poly.entity_id
_entity_poly.type
_entity_poly.pdbx_seq_one_letter_code
_entity_poly.pdbx_strand_id
1 'polypeptide(L)'
;SWADLNIIVALWLFVVMGKVVIKKDKVGFVVFLFLVSRVVGAVTGYSIYNQGIITGLMVLRPMYIYLAYYPIIMMYSMGRISKEDILSEIFKFIKTISIVYLCQLLLLYVGVDISSFSHTVRWGYRIYASNVPQMVGVFWCLVTLMKTNTDEERKNTIGWLILFIFEVIFINQSRMVILCTALTAGIIILFSPSVKNKFWIIFVAVVVGLFALSTSTVQGIIIDSISESESTEGGNIIYRTYEKNYFENLLEGHELFGVGTPNQNYGQAAIYNGKQQSGFARDNFYMSGYYTSDLGIFAIRYYWGIVGLAIYEIISIAVLLYQIKEVVLCKRYEYELIVPMGINIFGFAASSTLCYYITRPGLYFVFLILQGIYIAERRREKQNENSMCRNMV
;
A
#
# COMPACT_ATOMS: atom_id res chain seq x y z
N SER A 1 21.13 -9.33 0.29
CA SER A 1 20.14 -9.00 1.34
C SER A 1 19.01 -10.04 1.35
N TRP A 2 18.22 -10.09 2.42
CA TRP A 2 17.02 -10.96 2.48
C TRP A 2 16.05 -10.70 1.32
N ALA A 3 16.00 -9.44 0.83
CA ALA A 3 15.20 -9.09 -0.33
C ALA A 3 15.68 -9.82 -1.60
N ASP A 4 16.98 -9.99 -1.76
CA ASP A 4 17.55 -10.64 -2.94
C ASP A 4 17.30 -12.15 -2.91
N LEU A 5 17.36 -12.78 -1.73
CA LEU A 5 17.02 -14.18 -1.55
C LEU A 5 15.53 -14.42 -1.88
N ASN A 6 14.63 -13.55 -1.39
CA ASN A 6 13.21 -13.64 -1.71
C ASN A 6 12.94 -13.51 -3.21
N ILE A 7 13.68 -12.66 -3.92
CA ILE A 7 13.57 -12.52 -5.38
C ILE A 7 13.97 -13.83 -6.07
N ILE A 8 15.10 -14.42 -5.68
CA ILE A 8 15.60 -15.68 -6.27
C ILE A 8 14.59 -16.80 -6.04
N VAL A 9 14.10 -16.95 -4.81
CA VAL A 9 13.11 -17.98 -4.47
C VAL A 9 11.80 -17.76 -5.22
N ALA A 10 11.33 -16.50 -5.29
CA ALA A 10 10.10 -16.15 -6.00
C ALA A 10 10.22 -16.38 -7.52
N LEU A 11 11.35 -16.05 -8.13
CA LEU A 11 11.60 -16.32 -9.55
C LEU A 11 11.69 -17.82 -9.83
N TRP A 12 12.40 -18.57 -8.98
CA TRP A 12 12.48 -20.03 -9.11
C TRP A 12 11.10 -20.66 -9.02
N LEU A 13 10.31 -20.28 -8.02
CA LEU A 13 8.94 -20.78 -7.85
C LEU A 13 8.04 -20.37 -9.04
N PHE A 14 8.20 -19.17 -9.58
CA PHE A 14 7.48 -18.74 -10.76
C PHE A 14 7.80 -19.59 -11.99
N VAL A 15 9.07 -19.87 -12.23
CA VAL A 15 9.51 -20.72 -13.37
C VAL A 15 8.96 -22.14 -13.25
N VAL A 16 8.99 -22.71 -12.03
CA VAL A 16 8.52 -24.09 -11.79
C VAL A 16 6.99 -24.19 -11.88
N MET A 17 6.28 -23.14 -11.51
CA MET A 17 4.82 -23.16 -11.30
C MET A 17 4.03 -22.34 -12.32
N GLY A 18 4.67 -21.46 -13.09
CA GLY A 18 4.00 -20.47 -13.95
C GLY A 18 3.05 -21.03 -15.01
N LYS A 19 3.28 -22.26 -15.48
CA LYS A 19 2.38 -22.89 -16.46
C LYS A 19 1.00 -23.23 -15.92
N VAL A 20 0.86 -23.43 -14.62
CA VAL A 20 -0.39 -23.92 -14.00
C VAL A 20 -1.32 -22.76 -13.59
N VAL A 21 -0.74 -21.64 -13.15
CA VAL A 21 -1.47 -20.53 -12.52
C VAL A 21 -2.00 -19.53 -13.53
N ILE A 22 -1.27 -19.26 -14.61
CA ILE A 22 -1.57 -18.17 -15.56
C ILE A 22 -2.91 -18.38 -16.31
N LYS A 23 -3.30 -19.61 -16.58
CA LYS A 23 -4.45 -19.87 -17.48
C LYS A 23 -5.84 -19.46 -16.96
N LYS A 24 -6.03 -19.25 -15.65
CA LYS A 24 -7.36 -18.93 -15.09
C LYS A 24 -7.36 -17.92 -13.92
N ASP A 25 -6.22 -17.45 -13.48
CA ASP A 25 -6.12 -16.56 -12.32
C ASP A 25 -6.02 -15.09 -12.74
N LYS A 26 -7.09 -14.32 -12.50
CA LYS A 26 -7.14 -12.90 -12.84
C LYS A 26 -6.15 -12.06 -12.04
N VAL A 27 -5.94 -12.39 -10.76
CA VAL A 27 -4.99 -11.68 -9.90
C VAL A 27 -3.56 -12.03 -10.31
N GLY A 28 -3.29 -13.33 -10.58
CA GLY A 28 -2.02 -13.76 -11.13
C GLY A 28 -1.70 -13.07 -12.46
N PHE A 29 -2.69 -12.82 -13.31
CA PHE A 29 -2.49 -12.05 -14.54
C PHE A 29 -2.06 -10.60 -14.25
N VAL A 30 -2.63 -9.95 -13.25
CA VAL A 30 -2.20 -8.59 -12.81
C VAL A 30 -0.77 -8.62 -12.31
N VAL A 31 -0.38 -9.63 -11.52
CA VAL A 31 1.01 -9.82 -11.07
C VAL A 31 1.95 -10.01 -12.26
N PHE A 32 1.53 -10.77 -13.28
CA PHE A 32 2.31 -10.94 -14.52
C PHE A 32 2.46 -9.63 -15.28
N LEU A 33 1.40 -8.86 -15.46
CA LEU A 33 1.47 -7.53 -16.08
C LEU A 33 2.45 -6.61 -15.34
N PHE A 34 2.47 -6.71 -14.04
CA PHE A 34 3.44 -5.99 -13.23
C PHE A 34 4.89 -6.38 -13.59
N LEU A 35 5.19 -7.68 -13.72
CA LEU A 35 6.51 -8.13 -14.16
C LEU A 35 6.88 -7.62 -15.55
N VAL A 36 5.93 -7.69 -16.49
CA VAL A 36 6.12 -7.13 -17.82
C VAL A 36 6.45 -5.64 -17.75
N SER A 37 5.73 -4.88 -16.91
CA SER A 37 6.01 -3.45 -16.73
C SER A 37 7.42 -3.18 -16.20
N ARG A 38 8.00 -4.10 -15.38
CA ARG A 38 9.39 -4.01 -14.91
C ARG A 38 10.40 -4.16 -16.02
N VAL A 39 10.18 -5.15 -16.88
CA VAL A 39 11.05 -5.37 -18.05
C VAL A 39 10.95 -4.19 -19.02
N VAL A 40 9.73 -3.76 -19.34
CA VAL A 40 9.50 -2.59 -20.20
C VAL A 40 10.17 -1.34 -19.61
N GLY A 41 9.97 -1.07 -18.30
CA GLY A 41 10.60 0.07 -17.64
C GLY A 41 12.13 0.04 -17.67
N ALA A 42 12.75 -1.15 -17.53
CA ALA A 42 14.20 -1.29 -17.60
C ALA A 42 14.73 -1.07 -19.04
N VAL A 43 14.02 -1.59 -20.05
CA VAL A 43 14.36 -1.40 -21.47
C VAL A 43 14.19 0.07 -21.87
N THR A 44 13.12 0.73 -21.45
CA THR A 44 12.90 2.15 -21.71
C THR A 44 13.98 3.01 -21.06
N GLY A 45 14.32 2.71 -19.78
CA GLY A 45 15.41 3.40 -19.09
C GLY A 45 16.78 3.20 -19.75
N TYR A 46 17.03 2.02 -20.34
CA TYR A 46 18.21 1.78 -21.16
C TYR A 46 18.19 2.65 -22.42
N SER A 47 17.08 2.67 -23.13
CA SER A 47 16.94 3.42 -24.39
C SER A 47 17.11 4.93 -24.22
N ILE A 48 16.56 5.50 -23.14
CA ILE A 48 16.55 6.96 -22.90
C ILE A 48 17.85 7.42 -22.22
N TYR A 49 18.32 6.67 -21.23
CA TYR A 49 19.41 7.11 -20.34
C TYR A 49 20.69 6.29 -20.50
N ASN A 50 20.74 5.33 -21.42
CA ASN A 50 21.85 4.38 -21.55
C ASN A 50 22.20 3.66 -20.23
N GLN A 51 21.19 3.49 -19.35
CA GLN A 51 21.31 2.81 -18.08
C GLN A 51 21.33 1.30 -18.30
N GLY A 52 22.22 0.57 -17.64
CA GLY A 52 22.25 -0.90 -17.75
C GLY A 52 20.89 -1.52 -17.39
N ILE A 53 20.41 -2.47 -18.21
CA ILE A 53 19.09 -3.13 -18.04
C ILE A 53 18.97 -3.74 -16.62
N ILE A 54 20.03 -4.38 -16.11
CA ILE A 54 20.03 -4.96 -14.77
C ILE A 54 19.81 -3.88 -13.71
N THR A 55 20.45 -2.72 -13.88
CA THR A 55 20.23 -1.57 -12.98
C THR A 55 18.77 -1.13 -13.01
N GLY A 56 18.15 -1.02 -14.19
CA GLY A 56 16.74 -0.70 -14.33
C GLY A 56 15.80 -1.73 -13.68
N LEU A 57 16.12 -3.01 -13.80
CA LEU A 57 15.37 -4.08 -13.12
C LEU A 57 15.52 -4.01 -11.59
N MET A 58 16.68 -3.58 -11.08
CA MET A 58 16.92 -3.46 -9.64
C MET A 58 16.27 -2.22 -9.01
N VAL A 59 15.89 -1.22 -9.79
CA VAL A 59 15.04 -0.11 -9.32
C VAL A 59 13.70 -0.71 -8.89
N LEU A 60 13.13 -0.25 -7.78
CA LEU A 60 11.88 -0.77 -7.23
C LEU A 60 11.92 -2.29 -6.89
N ARG A 61 13.12 -2.84 -6.64
CA ARG A 61 13.30 -4.25 -6.26
C ARG A 61 12.38 -4.76 -5.14
N PRO A 62 11.96 -3.95 -4.13
CA PRO A 62 11.03 -4.44 -3.11
C PRO A 62 9.71 -4.95 -3.67
N MET A 63 9.30 -4.51 -4.86
CA MET A 63 8.04 -4.93 -5.50
C MET A 63 8.10 -6.37 -6.03
N TYR A 64 9.27 -6.98 -6.16
CA TYR A 64 9.36 -8.40 -6.54
C TYR A 64 8.76 -9.36 -5.50
N ILE A 65 8.41 -8.86 -4.30
CA ILE A 65 7.61 -9.62 -3.32
C ILE A 65 6.28 -10.10 -3.91
N TYR A 66 5.74 -9.42 -4.92
CA TYR A 66 4.51 -9.82 -5.60
C TYR A 66 4.61 -11.20 -6.25
N LEU A 67 5.80 -11.65 -6.61
CA LEU A 67 6.02 -12.99 -7.15
C LEU A 67 5.68 -14.09 -6.14
N ALA A 68 5.78 -13.82 -4.83
CA ALA A 68 5.39 -14.77 -3.81
C ALA A 68 3.88 -15.06 -3.78
N TYR A 69 3.09 -14.26 -4.50
CA TYR A 69 1.67 -14.54 -4.75
C TYR A 69 1.46 -15.96 -5.34
N TYR A 70 2.22 -16.30 -6.37
CA TYR A 70 2.04 -17.55 -7.10
C TYR A 70 2.19 -18.80 -6.24
N PRO A 71 3.29 -19.01 -5.49
CA PRO A 71 3.44 -20.18 -4.64
C PRO A 71 2.38 -20.25 -3.54
N ILE A 72 1.99 -19.13 -2.94
CA ILE A 72 0.98 -19.09 -1.87
C ILE A 72 -0.37 -19.51 -2.42
N ILE A 73 -0.83 -18.92 -3.51
CA ILE A 73 -2.13 -19.25 -4.12
C ILE A 73 -2.13 -20.66 -4.69
N MET A 74 -1.00 -21.16 -5.19
CA MET A 74 -0.89 -22.53 -5.63
C MET A 74 -1.01 -23.51 -4.45
N MET A 75 -0.29 -23.31 -3.36
CA MET A 75 -0.41 -24.15 -2.17
C MET A 75 -1.83 -24.13 -1.62
N TYR A 76 -2.47 -22.98 -1.60
CA TYR A 76 -3.87 -22.82 -1.24
C TYR A 76 -4.80 -23.59 -2.21
N SER A 77 -4.60 -23.47 -3.51
CA SER A 77 -5.40 -24.15 -4.53
C SER A 77 -5.27 -25.67 -4.50
N MET A 78 -4.09 -26.17 -4.08
CA MET A 78 -3.82 -27.60 -3.87
C MET A 78 -4.35 -28.12 -2.53
N GLY A 79 -4.92 -27.28 -1.68
CA GLY A 79 -5.37 -27.66 -0.34
C GLY A 79 -4.24 -27.97 0.66
N ARG A 80 -3.01 -27.55 0.36
CA ARG A 80 -1.85 -27.73 1.26
C ARG A 80 -1.83 -26.72 2.40
N ILE A 81 -2.45 -25.58 2.21
CA ILE A 81 -2.61 -24.51 3.19
C ILE A 81 -4.09 -24.11 3.19
N SER A 82 -4.68 -23.97 4.36
CA SER A 82 -6.04 -23.48 4.50
C SER A 82 -6.11 -21.95 4.40
N LYS A 83 -7.29 -21.41 4.17
CA LYS A 83 -7.57 -19.99 4.23
C LYS A 83 -7.28 -19.44 5.63
N GLU A 84 -7.74 -20.16 6.63
CA GLU A 84 -7.61 -19.81 8.04
C GLU A 84 -6.15 -19.70 8.45
N ASP A 85 -5.28 -20.60 7.95
CA ASP A 85 -3.84 -20.51 8.19
C ASP A 85 -3.25 -19.23 7.61
N ILE A 86 -3.57 -18.92 6.36
CA ILE A 86 -3.06 -17.70 5.70
C ILE A 86 -3.54 -16.44 6.45
N LEU A 87 -4.84 -16.37 6.77
CA LEU A 87 -5.40 -15.24 7.49
C LEU A 87 -4.75 -15.09 8.88
N SER A 88 -4.59 -16.20 9.59
CA SER A 88 -3.95 -16.22 10.91
C SER A 88 -2.50 -15.73 10.85
N GLU A 89 -1.73 -16.20 9.89
CA GLU A 89 -0.33 -15.80 9.76
C GLU A 89 -0.17 -14.33 9.35
N ILE A 90 -1.01 -13.82 8.46
CA ILE A 90 -1.04 -12.38 8.13
C ILE A 90 -1.32 -11.56 9.39
N PHE A 91 -2.31 -11.94 10.18
CA PHE A 91 -2.68 -11.18 11.37
C PHE A 91 -1.65 -11.29 12.49
N LYS A 92 -1.04 -12.46 12.67
CA LYS A 92 0.09 -12.64 13.59
C LYS A 92 1.27 -11.76 13.20
N PHE A 93 1.61 -11.72 11.92
CA PHE A 93 2.69 -10.86 11.40
C PHE A 93 2.40 -9.39 11.68
N ILE A 94 1.17 -8.92 11.41
CA ILE A 94 0.75 -7.54 11.69
C ILE A 94 0.91 -7.20 13.18
N LYS A 95 0.42 -8.07 14.08
CA LYS A 95 0.56 -7.90 15.53
C LYS A 95 2.02 -7.86 15.98
N THR A 96 2.85 -8.76 15.45
CA THR A 96 4.27 -8.83 15.82
C THR A 96 5.00 -7.57 15.42
N ILE A 97 4.77 -7.05 14.21
CA ILE A 97 5.40 -5.81 13.74
C ILE A 97 4.94 -4.62 14.59
N SER A 98 3.65 -4.55 14.95
CA SER A 98 3.13 -3.50 15.84
C SER A 98 3.81 -3.53 17.21
N ILE A 99 3.95 -4.72 17.81
CA ILE A 99 4.66 -4.84 19.09
C ILE A 99 6.12 -4.36 18.95
N VAL A 100 6.80 -4.71 17.86
CA VAL A 100 8.18 -4.26 17.60
C VAL A 100 8.26 -2.74 17.52
N TYR A 101 7.32 -2.09 16.82
CA TYR A 101 7.29 -0.61 16.73
C TYR A 101 6.98 0.05 18.07
N LEU A 102 6.06 -0.51 18.85
CA LEU A 102 5.80 -0.02 20.18
C LEU A 102 7.02 -0.15 21.10
N CYS A 103 7.70 -1.30 21.08
CA CYS A 103 8.94 -1.49 21.83
C CYS A 103 10.02 -0.49 21.40
N GLN A 104 10.19 -0.26 20.10
CA GLN A 104 11.13 0.74 19.58
C GLN A 104 10.79 2.15 20.09
N LEU A 105 9.51 2.53 20.07
CA LEU A 105 9.08 3.83 20.59
C LEU A 105 9.42 3.96 22.09
N LEU A 106 9.11 2.95 22.88
CA LEU A 106 9.42 2.94 24.31
C LEU A 106 10.92 3.05 24.57
N LEU A 107 11.74 2.33 23.82
CA LEU A 107 13.21 2.38 23.93
C LEU A 107 13.75 3.79 23.60
N LEU A 108 13.21 4.46 22.59
CA LEU A 108 13.59 5.83 22.26
C LEU A 108 13.28 6.80 23.42
N TYR A 109 12.14 6.64 24.12
CA TYR A 109 11.80 7.46 25.27
C TYR A 109 12.72 7.21 26.49
N VAL A 110 13.33 6.03 26.58
CA VAL A 110 14.34 5.71 27.63
C VAL A 110 15.76 6.08 27.18
N GLY A 111 15.91 6.68 26.00
CA GLY A 111 17.21 7.11 25.46
C GLY A 111 18.02 5.99 24.76
N VAL A 112 17.38 4.85 24.48
CA VAL A 112 18.01 3.74 23.74
C VAL A 112 17.57 3.79 22.28
N ASP A 113 18.52 4.12 21.40
CA ASP A 113 18.29 4.16 19.96
C ASP A 113 18.80 2.88 19.30
N ILE A 114 17.88 2.15 18.66
CA ILE A 114 18.23 1.01 17.82
C ILE A 114 18.37 1.53 16.39
N SER A 115 19.59 1.68 15.93
CA SER A 115 19.97 2.27 14.62
C SER A 115 19.30 1.63 13.38
N SER A 116 18.60 0.48 13.55
CA SER A 116 17.88 -0.19 12.46
C SER A 116 16.62 0.54 12.00
N PHE A 117 16.11 1.49 12.80
CA PHE A 117 14.92 2.27 12.48
C PHE A 117 15.27 3.75 12.48
N SER A 118 15.20 4.39 11.30
CA SER A 118 15.34 5.83 11.24
C SER A 118 14.14 6.50 11.93
N HIS A 119 14.43 7.53 12.71
CA HIS A 119 13.43 8.29 13.43
C HIS A 119 13.70 9.80 13.32
N THR A 120 12.68 10.59 13.59
CA THR A 120 12.77 12.05 13.74
C THR A 120 11.92 12.48 14.91
N VAL A 121 12.12 13.71 15.38
CA VAL A 121 11.26 14.33 16.38
C VAL A 121 10.30 15.26 15.67
N ARG A 122 8.99 15.06 15.87
CA ARG A 122 7.94 15.94 15.35
C ARG A 122 6.99 16.36 16.47
N TRP A 123 6.03 15.54 16.83
CA TRP A 123 5.16 15.70 18.00
C TRP A 123 5.51 14.72 19.13
N GLY A 124 6.72 14.22 19.10
CA GLY A 124 7.32 13.11 19.81
C GLY A 124 8.23 12.37 18.84
N TYR A 125 8.68 11.20 19.20
CA TYR A 125 9.47 10.36 18.29
C TYR A 125 8.59 9.81 17.17
N ARG A 126 8.93 10.18 15.94
CA ARG A 126 8.36 9.62 14.73
C ARG A 126 9.28 8.54 14.19
N ILE A 127 8.79 7.32 14.05
CA ILE A 127 9.53 6.22 13.46
C ILE A 127 9.19 6.14 11.97
N TYR A 128 10.19 6.19 11.10
CA TYR A 128 10.03 5.97 9.66
C TYR A 128 9.88 4.48 9.36
N ALA A 129 8.86 3.88 9.92
CA ALA A 129 8.50 2.51 9.72
C ALA A 129 7.42 2.37 8.63
N SER A 130 7.24 1.16 8.16
CA SER A 130 6.08 0.87 7.31
C SER A 130 4.80 1.04 8.11
N ASN A 131 3.89 1.88 7.64
CA ASN A 131 2.55 2.07 8.22
C ASN A 131 1.54 0.99 7.78
N VAL A 132 1.98 0.05 6.96
CA VAL A 132 1.16 -1.03 6.41
C VAL A 132 0.53 -1.90 7.48
N PRO A 133 1.28 -2.42 8.47
CA PRO A 133 0.71 -3.29 9.48
C PRO A 133 -0.41 -2.61 10.26
N GLN A 134 -0.22 -1.36 10.66
CA GLN A 134 -1.18 -0.62 11.46
C GLN A 134 -2.49 -0.39 10.72
N MET A 135 -2.42 0.06 9.45
CA MET A 135 -3.61 0.27 8.62
C MET A 135 -4.37 -1.01 8.38
N VAL A 136 -3.67 -2.07 7.96
CA VAL A 136 -4.29 -3.38 7.72
C VAL A 136 -4.87 -3.92 9.01
N GLY A 137 -4.18 -3.71 10.14
CA GLY A 137 -4.64 -4.05 11.48
C GLY A 137 -5.96 -3.35 11.84
N VAL A 138 -6.10 -2.05 11.56
CA VAL A 138 -7.36 -1.32 11.75
C VAL A 138 -8.49 -1.95 10.94
N PHE A 139 -8.29 -2.17 9.63
CA PHE A 139 -9.33 -2.75 8.77
C PHE A 139 -9.69 -4.17 9.21
N TRP A 140 -8.69 -4.96 9.59
CA TRP A 140 -8.88 -6.31 10.12
C TRP A 140 -9.72 -6.33 11.40
N CYS A 141 -9.37 -5.50 12.37
CA CYS A 141 -10.11 -5.39 13.63
C CYS A 141 -11.57 -4.95 13.40
N LEU A 142 -11.81 -4.03 12.45
CA LEU A 142 -13.18 -3.64 12.09
C LEU A 142 -13.98 -4.83 11.57
N VAL A 143 -13.42 -5.64 10.68
CA VAL A 143 -14.10 -6.85 10.18
C VAL A 143 -14.35 -7.85 11.32
N THR A 144 -13.35 -8.07 12.20
CA THR A 144 -13.51 -8.95 13.36
C THR A 144 -14.63 -8.49 14.26
N LEU A 145 -14.69 -7.20 14.62
CA LEU A 145 -15.74 -6.63 15.48
C LEU A 145 -17.15 -6.80 14.89
N MET A 146 -17.25 -6.84 13.57
CA MET A 146 -18.52 -7.03 12.87
C MET A 146 -18.96 -8.51 12.76
N LYS A 147 -18.02 -9.45 12.90
CA LYS A 147 -18.27 -10.89 12.80
C LYS A 147 -18.36 -11.57 14.16
N THR A 148 -17.70 -11.01 15.15
CA THR A 148 -17.57 -11.64 16.47
C THR A 148 -18.84 -11.54 17.28
N ASN A 149 -19.22 -12.68 17.89
CA ASN A 149 -20.37 -12.81 18.77
C ASN A 149 -20.00 -12.98 20.24
N THR A 150 -18.71 -13.14 20.57
CA THR A 150 -18.25 -13.36 21.93
C THR A 150 -17.67 -12.06 22.53
N ASP A 151 -18.01 -11.81 23.79
CA ASP A 151 -17.53 -10.58 24.50
C ASP A 151 -16.01 -10.59 24.72
N GLU A 152 -15.41 -11.76 24.91
CA GLU A 152 -13.98 -11.90 25.11
C GLU A 152 -13.19 -11.55 23.83
N GLU A 153 -13.58 -12.11 22.70
CA GLU A 153 -12.96 -11.79 21.41
C GLU A 153 -13.16 -10.33 21.05
N ARG A 154 -14.34 -9.77 21.34
CA ARG A 154 -14.64 -8.35 21.15
C ARG A 154 -13.70 -7.46 21.96
N LYS A 155 -13.50 -7.73 23.26
CA LYS A 155 -12.59 -6.97 24.12
C LYS A 155 -11.15 -7.03 23.63
N ASN A 156 -10.67 -8.22 23.27
CA ASN A 156 -9.33 -8.42 22.73
C ASN A 156 -9.15 -7.64 21.40
N THR A 157 -10.12 -7.71 20.51
CA THR A 157 -10.08 -6.99 19.22
C THR A 157 -10.11 -5.49 19.40
N ILE A 158 -10.89 -4.96 20.36
CA ILE A 158 -10.88 -3.54 20.70
C ILE A 158 -9.50 -3.11 21.21
N GLY A 159 -8.86 -3.93 22.06
CA GLY A 159 -7.50 -3.65 22.53
C GLY A 159 -6.49 -3.50 21.37
N TRP A 160 -6.52 -4.43 20.42
CA TRP A 160 -5.69 -4.33 19.23
C TRP A 160 -6.04 -3.15 18.33
N LEU A 161 -7.32 -2.85 18.16
CA LEU A 161 -7.77 -1.69 17.39
C LEU A 161 -7.25 -0.38 17.98
N ILE A 162 -7.34 -0.23 19.30
CA ILE A 162 -6.80 0.95 20.01
C ILE A 162 -5.29 1.04 19.79
N LEU A 163 -4.55 -0.06 19.90
CA LEU A 163 -3.11 -0.08 19.66
C LEU A 163 -2.77 0.34 18.22
N PHE A 164 -3.43 -0.23 17.21
CA PHE A 164 -3.18 0.13 15.81
C PHE A 164 -3.51 1.61 15.53
N ILE A 165 -4.61 2.14 16.08
CA ILE A 165 -4.94 3.56 15.95
C ILE A 165 -3.89 4.44 16.62
N PHE A 166 -3.46 4.06 17.83
CA PHE A 166 -2.38 4.74 18.54
C PHE A 166 -1.10 4.80 17.67
N GLU A 167 -0.71 3.69 17.08
CA GLU A 167 0.48 3.61 16.22
C GLU A 167 0.35 4.47 14.96
N VAL A 168 -0.81 4.47 14.31
CA VAL A 168 -1.07 5.34 13.15
C VAL A 168 -0.90 6.82 13.52
N ILE A 169 -1.36 7.22 14.70
CA ILE A 169 -1.33 8.62 15.14
C ILE A 169 0.06 8.99 15.69
N PHE A 170 0.58 8.21 16.65
CA PHE A 170 1.74 8.61 17.46
C PHE A 170 3.08 8.05 16.97
N ILE A 171 3.09 6.91 16.27
CA ILE A 171 4.33 6.35 15.72
C ILE A 171 4.57 6.84 14.29
N ASN A 172 3.56 6.76 13.45
CA ASN A 172 3.68 7.15 12.05
C ASN A 172 3.65 8.66 11.85
N GLN A 173 2.79 9.36 12.58
CA GLN A 173 2.64 10.83 12.56
C GLN A 173 2.47 11.41 11.15
N SER A 174 1.92 10.64 10.21
CA SER A 174 1.63 11.10 8.85
C SER A 174 0.18 11.54 8.75
N ARG A 175 -0.05 12.84 8.55
CA ARG A 175 -1.39 13.45 8.43
C ARG A 175 -2.24 12.76 7.38
N MET A 176 -1.66 12.50 6.21
CA MET A 176 -2.35 11.81 5.11
C MET A 176 -2.73 10.38 5.48
N VAL A 177 -1.84 9.64 6.15
CA VAL A 177 -2.15 8.27 6.59
C VAL A 177 -3.26 8.26 7.60
N ILE A 178 -3.24 9.17 8.59
CA ILE A 178 -4.29 9.29 9.60
C ILE A 178 -5.63 9.58 8.93
N LEU A 179 -5.69 10.61 8.07
CA LEU A 179 -6.91 11.03 7.38
C LEU A 179 -7.46 9.91 6.47
N CYS A 180 -6.62 9.35 5.62
CA CYS A 180 -7.04 8.30 4.69
C CYS A 180 -7.43 7.00 5.41
N THR A 181 -6.78 6.65 6.53
CA THR A 181 -7.17 5.50 7.34
C THR A 181 -8.53 5.73 8.00
N ALA A 182 -8.77 6.91 8.56
CA ALA A 182 -10.04 7.26 9.15
C ALA A 182 -11.19 7.28 8.13
N LEU A 183 -10.96 7.89 6.96
CA LEU A 183 -11.92 7.90 5.85
C LEU A 183 -12.26 6.46 5.40
N THR A 184 -11.25 5.64 5.20
CA THR A 184 -11.42 4.24 4.79
C THR A 184 -12.16 3.42 5.83
N ALA A 185 -11.81 3.57 7.12
CA ALA A 185 -12.51 2.92 8.22
C ALA A 185 -14.00 3.34 8.26
N GLY A 186 -14.28 4.62 8.07
CA GLY A 186 -15.65 5.14 7.96
C GLY A 186 -16.44 4.50 6.81
N ILE A 187 -15.83 4.36 5.63
CA ILE A 187 -16.44 3.72 4.46
C ILE A 187 -16.69 2.21 4.75
N ILE A 188 -15.74 1.50 5.36
CA ILE A 188 -15.92 0.09 5.73
C ILE A 188 -17.11 -0.06 6.69
N ILE A 189 -17.24 0.81 7.69
CA ILE A 189 -18.37 0.80 8.64
C ILE A 189 -19.70 1.09 7.93
N LEU A 190 -19.73 2.04 7.00
CA LEU A 190 -20.92 2.39 6.23
C LEU A 190 -21.44 1.22 5.39
N PHE A 191 -20.54 0.48 4.78
CA PHE A 191 -20.93 -0.70 3.97
C PHE A 191 -21.23 -1.94 4.81
N SER A 192 -20.93 -1.95 6.12
CA SER A 192 -21.18 -3.10 6.97
C SER A 192 -22.68 -3.40 7.12
N PRO A 193 -23.14 -4.63 6.87
CA PRO A 193 -24.52 -5.02 7.10
C PRO A 193 -24.84 -5.20 8.59
N SER A 194 -23.84 -5.49 9.42
CA SER A 194 -24.01 -5.81 10.84
C SER A 194 -24.24 -4.59 11.73
N VAL A 195 -23.92 -3.40 11.24
CA VAL A 195 -24.02 -2.16 12.00
C VAL A 195 -25.41 -1.56 11.84
N LYS A 196 -26.29 -1.80 12.85
CA LYS A 196 -27.67 -1.29 12.82
C LYS A 196 -27.74 0.24 12.99
N ASN A 197 -26.90 0.82 13.83
CA ASN A 197 -26.93 2.24 14.18
C ASN A 197 -25.75 3.03 13.58
N LYS A 198 -25.56 2.92 12.26
CA LYS A 198 -24.45 3.60 11.54
C LYS A 198 -24.40 5.10 11.80
N PHE A 199 -25.56 5.74 11.88
CA PHE A 199 -25.70 7.16 12.16
C PHE A 199 -25.05 7.54 13.50
N TRP A 200 -25.31 6.77 14.56
CA TRP A 200 -24.72 7.02 15.88
C TRP A 200 -23.21 6.83 15.90
N ILE A 201 -22.68 5.83 15.17
CA ILE A 201 -21.24 5.61 15.11
C ILE A 201 -20.57 6.78 14.39
N ILE A 202 -21.16 7.24 13.28
CA ILE A 202 -20.65 8.40 12.53
C ILE A 202 -20.78 9.67 13.41
N PHE A 203 -21.91 9.85 14.08
CA PHE A 203 -22.13 10.97 14.99
C PHE A 203 -21.08 11.01 16.11
N VAL A 204 -20.85 9.88 16.79
CA VAL A 204 -19.83 9.77 17.84
C VAL A 204 -18.44 10.02 17.26
N ALA A 205 -18.12 9.48 16.10
CA ALA A 205 -16.83 9.71 15.45
C ALA A 205 -16.63 11.20 15.10
N VAL A 206 -17.68 11.89 14.63
CA VAL A 206 -17.65 13.34 14.37
C VAL A 206 -17.47 14.12 15.68
N VAL A 207 -18.22 13.79 16.73
CA VAL A 207 -18.11 14.46 18.04
C VAL A 207 -16.71 14.27 18.63
N VAL A 208 -16.17 13.04 18.60
CA VAL A 208 -14.80 12.75 19.06
C VAL A 208 -13.77 13.49 18.20
N GLY A 209 -13.99 13.55 16.87
CA GLY A 209 -13.15 14.33 15.96
C GLY A 209 -13.17 15.82 16.28
N LEU A 210 -14.34 16.41 16.51
CA LEU A 210 -14.47 17.81 16.91
C LEU A 210 -13.84 18.08 18.26
N PHE A 211 -14.01 17.18 19.22
CA PHE A 211 -13.34 17.28 20.52
C PHE A 211 -11.81 17.20 20.36
N ALA A 212 -11.31 16.28 19.56
CA ALA A 212 -9.88 16.19 19.26
C ALA A 212 -9.37 17.49 18.62
N LEU A 213 -10.13 18.08 17.68
CA LEU A 213 -9.80 19.36 17.05
C LEU A 213 -9.76 20.53 18.05
N SER A 214 -10.43 20.43 19.18
CA SER A 214 -10.39 21.45 20.23
C SER A 214 -9.16 21.36 21.12
N THR A 215 -8.37 20.28 21.03
CA THR A 215 -7.15 20.11 21.81
C THR A 215 -6.01 20.96 21.27
N SER A 216 -5.20 21.57 22.14
CA SER A 216 -4.06 22.40 21.76
C SER A 216 -3.04 21.65 20.88
N THR A 217 -2.88 20.35 21.10
CA THR A 217 -1.99 19.49 20.31
C THR A 217 -2.46 19.37 18.86
N VAL A 218 -3.76 19.10 18.65
CA VAL A 218 -4.31 18.96 17.30
C VAL A 218 -4.39 20.33 16.61
N GLN A 219 -4.72 21.39 17.34
CA GLN A 219 -4.66 22.76 16.83
C GLN A 219 -3.25 23.14 16.39
N GLY A 220 -2.23 22.83 17.19
CA GLY A 220 -0.82 23.01 16.81
C GLY A 220 -0.49 22.26 15.50
N ILE A 221 -0.92 21.02 15.37
CA ILE A 221 -0.75 20.22 14.15
C ILE A 221 -1.41 20.89 12.91
N ILE A 222 -2.59 21.47 13.09
CA ILE A 222 -3.32 22.16 12.02
C ILE A 222 -2.64 23.48 11.67
N ILE A 223 -2.28 24.28 12.68
CA ILE A 223 -1.58 25.56 12.51
C ILE A 223 -0.24 25.33 11.80
N ASP A 224 0.56 24.35 12.24
CA ASP A 224 1.80 23.98 11.57
C ASP A 224 1.55 23.56 10.11
N SER A 225 0.41 22.90 9.85
CA SER A 225 0.04 22.48 8.49
C SER A 225 -0.29 23.67 7.60
N ILE A 226 -0.99 24.66 8.14
CA ILE A 226 -1.37 25.88 7.42
C ILE A 226 -0.13 26.75 7.21
N SER A 227 0.69 26.96 8.25
CA SER A 227 1.91 27.74 8.14
C SER A 227 2.94 27.12 7.17
N GLU A 228 3.06 25.77 7.15
CA GLU A 228 3.84 25.08 6.11
C GLU A 228 3.28 25.31 4.69
N SER A 229 1.96 25.53 4.55
CA SER A 229 1.33 25.80 3.25
C SER A 229 1.47 27.26 2.81
N GLU A 230 1.56 28.19 3.75
CA GLU A 230 1.64 29.63 3.52
C GLU A 230 3.09 30.14 3.45
N SER A 231 4.06 29.35 3.93
CA SER A 231 5.47 29.77 3.91
C SER A 231 5.98 29.86 2.47
N THR A 232 6.33 31.06 2.05
CA THR A 232 6.89 31.36 0.72
C THR A 232 8.35 30.89 0.54
N GLU A 233 9.00 30.45 1.60
CA GLU A 233 10.42 30.10 1.60
C GLU A 233 10.69 28.64 2.06
N GLY A 234 10.06 27.64 1.44
CA GLY A 234 10.48 26.25 1.62
C GLY A 234 9.49 25.30 2.29
N GLY A 235 8.20 25.60 2.27
CA GLY A 235 7.17 24.67 2.76
C GLY A 235 7.05 23.40 1.91
N ASN A 236 6.57 22.33 2.51
CA ASN A 236 6.40 21.02 1.86
C ASN A 236 5.59 21.06 0.54
N ILE A 237 4.67 22.01 0.39
CA ILE A 237 3.87 22.16 -0.83
C ILE A 237 4.73 22.73 -1.96
N ILE A 238 5.53 23.75 -1.65
CA ILE A 238 6.43 24.37 -2.63
C ILE A 238 7.48 23.35 -3.07
N TYR A 239 8.08 22.63 -2.13
CA TYR A 239 9.01 21.54 -2.42
C TYR A 239 8.39 20.52 -3.38
N ARG A 240 7.19 20.02 -3.11
CA ARG A 240 6.49 19.05 -3.96
C ARG A 240 6.12 19.61 -5.33
N THR A 241 5.82 20.90 -5.42
CA THR A 241 5.56 21.57 -6.70
C THR A 241 6.83 21.60 -7.55
N TYR A 242 7.97 21.98 -6.96
CA TYR A 242 9.25 21.95 -7.66
C TYR A 242 9.67 20.54 -8.04
N GLU A 243 9.50 19.59 -7.12
CA GLU A 243 9.76 18.18 -7.38
C GLU A 243 8.91 17.65 -8.54
N LYS A 244 7.62 17.94 -8.54
CA LYS A 244 6.73 17.55 -9.63
C LYS A 244 7.14 18.19 -10.96
N ASN A 245 7.40 19.49 -10.98
CA ASN A 245 7.84 20.20 -12.19
C ASN A 245 9.16 19.63 -12.73
N TYR A 246 10.08 19.26 -11.85
CA TYR A 246 11.32 18.58 -12.25
C TYR A 246 11.04 17.28 -12.99
N PHE A 247 10.19 16.41 -12.43
CA PHE A 247 9.86 15.14 -13.07
C PHE A 247 8.97 15.33 -14.32
N GLU A 248 8.15 16.37 -14.39
CA GLU A 248 7.42 16.74 -15.60
C GLU A 248 8.37 17.14 -16.73
N ASN A 249 9.39 17.95 -16.44
CA ASN A 249 10.42 18.31 -17.41
C ASN A 249 11.21 17.09 -17.90
N LEU A 250 11.49 16.11 -17.03
CA LEU A 250 12.13 14.86 -17.46
C LEU A 250 11.22 13.97 -18.29
N LEU A 251 9.91 14.11 -18.13
CA LEU A 251 8.91 13.35 -18.87
C LEU A 251 8.64 13.93 -20.26
N GLU A 252 9.08 15.15 -20.54
CA GLU A 252 8.86 15.84 -21.81
C GLU A 252 9.36 15.03 -23.01
N GLY A 253 8.48 14.77 -23.97
CA GLY A 253 8.74 13.89 -25.13
C GLY A 253 8.58 12.40 -24.86
N HIS A 254 8.25 12.00 -23.62
CA HIS A 254 8.06 10.61 -23.21
C HIS A 254 6.71 10.36 -22.53
N GLU A 255 5.72 11.23 -22.71
CA GLU A 255 4.46 11.26 -21.98
C GLU A 255 3.63 9.98 -22.15
N LEU A 256 3.72 9.33 -23.32
CA LEU A 256 2.92 8.14 -23.61
C LEU A 256 3.37 6.91 -22.82
N PHE A 257 4.67 6.62 -22.82
CA PHE A 257 5.23 5.39 -22.25
C PHE A 257 6.14 5.62 -21.05
N GLY A 258 6.32 6.88 -20.65
CA GLY A 258 7.16 7.27 -19.53
C GLY A 258 8.66 7.16 -19.83
N VAL A 259 9.44 7.41 -18.81
CA VAL A 259 10.92 7.38 -18.90
C VAL A 259 11.53 6.04 -18.49
N GLY A 260 10.70 5.05 -18.20
CA GLY A 260 11.15 3.77 -17.68
C GLY A 260 11.49 3.85 -16.20
N THR A 261 12.43 3.04 -15.76
CA THR A 261 12.85 2.96 -14.35
C THR A 261 14.30 3.43 -14.18
N PRO A 262 14.54 4.75 -14.25
CA PRO A 262 15.86 5.31 -14.02
C PRO A 262 16.24 5.16 -12.55
N ASN A 263 17.51 4.90 -12.29
CA ASN A 263 18.03 4.79 -10.93
C ASN A 263 18.36 6.17 -10.36
N GLN A 264 17.53 6.66 -9.48
CA GLN A 264 17.69 7.96 -8.85
C GLN A 264 18.79 8.01 -7.78
N ASN A 265 19.12 6.84 -7.21
CA ASN A 265 20.06 6.74 -6.08
C ASN A 265 21.47 6.33 -6.52
N TYR A 266 21.68 6.10 -7.80
CA TYR A 266 22.95 5.56 -8.27
C TYR A 266 23.92 6.68 -8.62
N GLY A 267 24.37 7.41 -7.61
CA GLY A 267 25.40 8.42 -7.76
C GLY A 267 25.19 9.29 -8.99
N GLN A 268 26.24 9.70 -9.62
CA GLN A 268 26.15 10.50 -10.82
C GLN A 268 25.85 9.68 -12.08
N ALA A 269 25.64 8.39 -11.96
CA ALA A 269 25.44 7.52 -13.10
C ALA A 269 24.05 7.66 -13.72
N ALA A 270 23.08 8.16 -12.97
CA ALA A 270 21.79 8.52 -13.55
C ALA A 270 21.94 9.88 -14.24
N ILE A 271 22.23 9.83 -15.49
CA ILE A 271 22.36 11.00 -16.31
C ILE A 271 21.01 11.26 -16.95
N TYR A 272 20.41 12.37 -16.58
CA TYR A 272 19.18 12.84 -17.19
C TYR A 272 19.55 13.85 -18.28
N ASN A 273 19.20 13.58 -19.52
CA ASN A 273 19.49 14.43 -20.66
C ASN A 273 20.98 14.84 -20.80
N GLY A 274 21.90 13.91 -20.53
CA GLY A 274 23.33 14.17 -20.59
C GLY A 274 23.91 15.01 -19.46
N LYS A 275 23.09 15.40 -18.48
CA LYS A 275 23.53 16.16 -17.29
C LYS A 275 23.67 15.24 -16.08
N GLN A 276 24.68 15.47 -15.29
CA GLN A 276 24.86 14.76 -14.02
C GLN A 276 23.74 15.14 -13.05
N GLN A 277 22.99 14.15 -12.61
CA GLN A 277 21.91 14.35 -11.63
C GLN A 277 22.42 14.98 -10.32
N SER A 278 23.63 14.67 -9.91
CA SER A 278 24.23 15.24 -8.71
C SER A 278 24.36 16.76 -8.77
N GLY A 279 24.65 17.32 -9.94
CA GLY A 279 24.67 18.77 -10.12
C GLY A 279 23.29 19.36 -9.88
N PHE A 280 22.27 18.77 -10.49
CA PHE A 280 20.91 19.24 -10.32
C PHE A 280 20.42 19.14 -8.87
N ALA A 281 20.58 17.98 -8.24
CA ALA A 281 20.17 17.79 -6.86
C ALA A 281 20.90 18.75 -5.90
N ARG A 282 22.19 18.97 -6.14
CA ARG A 282 23.00 19.87 -5.34
C ARG A 282 22.59 21.33 -5.48
N ASP A 283 22.30 21.76 -6.70
CA ASP A 283 22.00 23.16 -6.98
C ASP A 283 20.59 23.57 -6.58
N ASN A 284 19.62 22.64 -6.63
CA ASN A 284 18.20 22.96 -6.41
C ASN A 284 17.63 22.41 -5.10
N PHE A 285 18.12 21.25 -4.62
CA PHE A 285 17.51 20.57 -3.48
C PHE A 285 18.52 20.09 -2.46
N TYR A 286 19.67 20.61 -2.48
CA TYR A 286 20.70 20.24 -1.53
C TYR A 286 20.93 18.73 -1.50
N MET A 287 20.99 18.23 -0.28
CA MET A 287 21.27 16.83 -0.01
C MET A 287 20.02 15.95 0.00
N SER A 288 18.82 16.53 0.01
CA SER A 288 17.59 15.73 0.07
C SER A 288 17.19 15.14 -1.28
N GLY A 289 17.58 15.74 -2.40
CA GLY A 289 17.19 15.28 -3.74
C GLY A 289 15.67 15.27 -3.94
N TYR A 290 15.23 14.84 -5.11
CA TYR A 290 13.83 14.60 -5.40
C TYR A 290 13.52 13.12 -5.41
N TYR A 291 12.36 12.72 -4.89
CA TYR A 291 11.96 11.34 -4.77
C TYR A 291 10.61 11.08 -5.43
N THR A 292 10.55 10.11 -6.34
CA THR A 292 9.28 9.69 -6.93
C THR A 292 8.27 9.14 -5.91
N SER A 293 8.73 8.78 -4.71
CA SER A 293 7.86 8.32 -3.62
C SER A 293 6.83 9.36 -3.16
N ASP A 294 7.14 10.64 -3.33
CA ASP A 294 6.33 11.75 -2.82
C ASP A 294 5.40 12.34 -3.90
N LEU A 295 5.50 11.82 -5.13
CA LEU A 295 4.73 12.28 -6.29
C LEU A 295 3.32 11.69 -6.40
N GLY A 296 2.92 10.82 -5.47
CA GLY A 296 1.63 10.15 -5.56
C GLY A 296 1.50 9.33 -6.86
N ILE A 297 0.33 9.40 -7.48
CA ILE A 297 0.02 8.66 -8.71
C ILE A 297 0.85 9.14 -9.91
N PHE A 298 1.37 10.37 -9.87
CA PHE A 298 2.25 10.89 -10.91
C PHE A 298 3.51 10.04 -11.08
N ALA A 299 3.98 9.34 -10.02
CA ALA A 299 5.10 8.41 -10.12
C ALA A 299 4.84 7.28 -11.13
N ILE A 300 3.60 6.82 -11.26
CA ILE A 300 3.21 5.81 -12.26
C ILE A 300 3.30 6.39 -13.65
N ARG A 301 2.78 7.61 -13.84
CA ARG A 301 2.90 8.33 -15.11
C ARG A 301 4.35 8.61 -15.49
N TYR A 302 5.18 8.96 -14.52
CA TYR A 302 6.61 9.18 -14.76
C TYR A 302 7.32 7.92 -15.27
N TYR A 303 7.07 6.78 -14.61
CA TYR A 303 7.73 5.52 -14.99
C TYR A 303 7.17 4.91 -16.28
N TRP A 304 5.85 4.92 -16.47
CA TRP A 304 5.19 4.16 -17.55
C TRP A 304 4.26 5.01 -18.43
N GLY A 305 4.31 6.31 -18.32
CA GLY A 305 3.52 7.24 -19.10
C GLY A 305 2.03 7.19 -18.84
N ILE A 306 1.27 7.87 -19.68
CA ILE A 306 -0.20 7.87 -19.65
C ILE A 306 -0.76 6.46 -19.86
N VAL A 307 -0.14 5.65 -20.69
CA VAL A 307 -0.58 4.26 -20.94
C VAL A 307 -0.49 3.43 -19.67
N GLY A 308 0.63 3.47 -18.97
CA GLY A 308 0.80 2.75 -17.70
C GLY A 308 -0.14 3.26 -16.61
N LEU A 309 -0.34 4.58 -16.52
CA LEU A 309 -1.29 5.19 -15.60
C LEU A 309 -2.72 4.74 -15.88
N ALA A 310 -3.15 4.77 -17.15
CA ALA A 310 -4.49 4.36 -17.54
C ALA A 310 -4.76 2.88 -17.22
N ILE A 311 -3.79 2.00 -17.49
CA ILE A 311 -3.90 0.57 -17.14
C ILE A 311 -4.04 0.40 -15.63
N TYR A 312 -3.21 1.09 -14.84
CA TYR A 312 -3.26 1.03 -13.37
C TYR A 312 -4.63 1.48 -12.85
N GLU A 313 -5.13 2.62 -13.31
CA GLU A 313 -6.41 3.18 -12.89
C GLU A 313 -7.59 2.29 -13.28
N ILE A 314 -7.63 1.81 -14.51
CA ILE A 314 -8.69 0.91 -14.98
C ILE A 314 -8.74 -0.36 -14.13
N ILE A 315 -7.59 -0.98 -13.86
CA ILE A 315 -7.54 -2.18 -13.02
C ILE A 315 -7.99 -1.86 -11.60
N SER A 316 -7.49 -0.79 -11.00
CA SER A 316 -7.80 -0.41 -9.61
C SER A 316 -9.29 -0.09 -9.44
N ILE A 317 -9.87 0.68 -10.38
CA ILE A 317 -11.31 1.02 -10.38
C ILE A 317 -12.15 -0.24 -10.62
N ALA A 318 -11.79 -1.09 -11.58
CA ALA A 318 -12.54 -2.31 -11.87
C ALA A 318 -12.56 -3.26 -10.66
N VAL A 319 -11.44 -3.39 -9.96
CA VAL A 319 -11.36 -4.21 -8.74
C VAL A 319 -12.20 -3.59 -7.63
N LEU A 320 -12.14 -2.27 -7.42
CA LEU A 320 -12.95 -1.59 -6.41
C LEU A 320 -14.45 -1.74 -6.68
N LEU A 321 -14.88 -1.54 -7.92
CA LEU A 321 -16.28 -1.73 -8.30
C LEU A 321 -16.75 -3.18 -8.09
N TYR A 322 -15.88 -4.16 -8.40
CA TYR A 322 -16.16 -5.56 -8.12
C TYR A 322 -16.30 -5.81 -6.61
N GLN A 323 -15.39 -5.28 -5.78
CA GLN A 323 -15.44 -5.42 -4.32
C GLN A 323 -16.72 -4.77 -3.74
N ILE A 324 -17.07 -3.56 -4.16
CA ILE A 324 -18.30 -2.86 -3.74
C ILE A 324 -19.53 -3.70 -4.13
N LYS A 325 -19.56 -4.22 -5.34
CA LYS A 325 -20.66 -5.09 -5.80
C LYS A 325 -20.84 -6.32 -4.89
N GLU A 326 -19.75 -7.03 -4.57
CA GLU A 326 -19.79 -8.21 -3.72
C GLU A 326 -20.27 -7.86 -2.29
N VAL A 327 -19.85 -6.72 -1.75
CA VAL A 327 -20.28 -6.26 -0.42
C VAL A 327 -21.76 -5.83 -0.42
N VAL A 328 -22.15 -4.98 -1.36
CA VAL A 328 -23.47 -4.33 -1.35
C VAL A 328 -24.56 -5.26 -1.86
N LEU A 329 -24.34 -5.89 -3.02
CA LEU A 329 -25.36 -6.71 -3.69
C LEU A 329 -25.35 -8.15 -3.18
N CYS A 330 -24.16 -8.74 -2.97
CA CYS A 330 -24.05 -10.12 -2.52
C CYS A 330 -24.02 -10.23 -0.98
N LYS A 331 -24.01 -9.10 -0.25
CA LYS A 331 -23.98 -9.01 1.22
C LYS A 331 -22.85 -9.83 1.85
N ARG A 332 -21.71 -9.88 1.19
CA ARG A 332 -20.53 -10.58 1.66
C ARG A 332 -19.66 -9.67 2.50
N TYR A 333 -19.22 -10.15 3.65
CA TYR A 333 -18.45 -9.37 4.59
C TYR A 333 -17.33 -10.21 5.20
N GLU A 334 -16.35 -10.57 4.38
CA GLU A 334 -15.24 -11.46 4.70
C GLU A 334 -13.91 -10.71 4.73
N TYR A 335 -12.93 -11.21 5.48
CA TYR A 335 -11.60 -10.55 5.59
C TYR A 335 -10.95 -10.39 4.22
N GLU A 336 -10.98 -11.45 3.41
CA GLU A 336 -10.38 -11.51 2.09
C GLU A 336 -11.09 -10.63 1.03
N LEU A 337 -12.20 -10.00 1.38
CA LEU A 337 -12.90 -9.02 0.57
C LEU A 337 -12.77 -7.60 1.14
N ILE A 338 -13.05 -7.43 2.43
CA ILE A 338 -13.13 -6.10 3.06
C ILE A 338 -11.76 -5.49 3.30
N VAL A 339 -10.76 -6.29 3.73
CA VAL A 339 -9.42 -5.77 3.93
C VAL A 339 -8.79 -5.29 2.62
N PRO A 340 -8.81 -6.05 1.51
CA PRO A 340 -8.37 -5.55 0.22
C PRO A 340 -9.16 -4.33 -0.27
N MET A 341 -10.48 -4.30 -0.06
CA MET A 341 -11.30 -3.13 -0.39
C MET A 341 -10.82 -1.91 0.38
N GLY A 342 -10.54 -2.04 1.67
CA GLY A 342 -9.97 -0.99 2.49
C GLY A 342 -8.60 -0.52 1.97
N ILE A 343 -7.71 -1.44 1.60
CA ILE A 343 -6.41 -1.11 1.01
C ILE A 343 -6.59 -0.32 -0.31
N ASN A 344 -7.53 -0.72 -1.13
CA ASN A 344 -7.80 -0.06 -2.41
C ASN A 344 -8.37 1.35 -2.22
N ILE A 345 -9.37 1.52 -1.35
CA ILE A 345 -9.95 2.83 -1.00
C ILE A 345 -8.86 3.75 -0.42
N PHE A 346 -8.04 3.23 0.51
CA PHE A 346 -6.93 3.97 1.06
C PHE A 346 -5.94 4.40 -0.02
N GLY A 347 -5.60 3.51 -0.96
CA GLY A 347 -4.72 3.80 -2.09
C GLY A 347 -5.25 4.94 -2.95
N PHE A 348 -6.55 4.98 -3.25
CA PHE A 348 -7.19 6.09 -3.95
C PHE A 348 -7.17 7.39 -3.14
N ALA A 349 -7.53 7.33 -1.86
CA ALA A 349 -7.55 8.52 -1.00
C ALA A 349 -6.16 9.15 -0.84
N ALA A 350 -5.10 8.34 -0.79
CA ALA A 350 -3.73 8.81 -0.64
C ALA A 350 -3.03 9.13 -1.97
N SER A 351 -3.66 8.86 -3.11
CA SER A 351 -3.04 8.89 -4.45
C SER A 351 -2.46 10.24 -4.87
N SER A 352 -2.98 11.34 -4.32
CA SER A 352 -2.49 12.69 -4.63
C SER A 352 -1.08 12.97 -4.11
N THR A 353 -0.66 12.27 -3.04
CA THR A 353 0.60 12.54 -2.35
C THR A 353 1.50 11.32 -2.20
N LEU A 354 0.92 10.12 -2.19
CA LEU A 354 1.64 8.89 -1.91
C LEU A 354 1.20 7.79 -2.88
N CYS A 355 2.15 7.25 -3.64
CA CYS A 355 1.90 6.07 -4.45
C CYS A 355 2.29 4.81 -3.68
N TYR A 356 1.37 4.29 -2.87
CA TYR A 356 1.63 3.09 -2.05
C TYR A 356 1.96 1.86 -2.88
N TYR A 357 1.44 1.76 -4.09
CA TYR A 357 1.79 0.70 -5.02
C TYR A 357 3.31 0.58 -5.23
N ILE A 358 4.00 1.72 -5.33
CA ILE A 358 5.45 1.76 -5.53
C ILE A 358 6.19 1.78 -4.19
N THR A 359 5.72 2.59 -3.23
CA THR A 359 6.46 2.88 -2.00
C THR A 359 6.23 1.88 -0.88
N ARG A 360 5.11 1.15 -0.92
CA ARG A 360 4.70 0.19 0.12
C ARG A 360 4.27 -1.15 -0.48
N PRO A 361 5.16 -1.88 -1.14
CA PRO A 361 4.82 -3.13 -1.82
C PRO A 361 4.23 -4.19 -0.87
N GLY A 362 4.61 -4.19 0.41
CA GLY A 362 4.01 -5.09 1.40
C GLY A 362 2.50 -4.92 1.56
N LEU A 363 1.97 -3.68 1.40
CA LEU A 363 0.53 -3.42 1.45
C LEU A 363 -0.20 -4.11 0.30
N TYR A 364 0.30 -3.89 -0.91
CA TYR A 364 -0.29 -4.51 -2.10
C TYR A 364 -0.05 -6.00 -2.18
N PHE A 365 0.99 -6.52 -1.56
CA PHE A 365 1.19 -7.95 -1.42
C PHE A 365 0.07 -8.60 -0.58
N VAL A 366 -0.26 -8.02 0.57
CA VAL A 366 -1.41 -8.46 1.38
C VAL A 366 -2.71 -8.35 0.58
N PHE A 367 -2.90 -7.24 -0.13
CA PHE A 367 -4.04 -7.06 -1.04
C PHE A 367 -4.14 -8.19 -2.07
N LEU A 368 -3.04 -8.51 -2.77
CA LEU A 368 -3.02 -9.55 -3.82
C LEU A 368 -3.35 -10.93 -3.26
N ILE A 369 -2.77 -11.30 -2.12
CA ILE A 369 -3.03 -12.60 -1.48
C ILE A 369 -4.49 -12.73 -1.08
N LEU A 370 -5.03 -11.77 -0.35
CA LEU A 370 -6.42 -11.82 0.11
C LEU A 370 -7.39 -11.81 -1.07
N GLN A 371 -7.17 -10.94 -2.05
CA GLN A 371 -8.01 -10.88 -3.24
C GLN A 371 -7.93 -12.17 -4.08
N GLY A 372 -6.76 -12.79 -4.15
CA GLY A 372 -6.57 -14.07 -4.82
C GLY A 372 -7.34 -15.20 -4.16
N ILE A 373 -7.30 -15.31 -2.83
CA ILE A 373 -8.07 -16.27 -2.04
C ILE A 373 -9.56 -16.06 -2.30
N TYR A 374 -10.05 -14.83 -2.17
CA TYR A 374 -11.46 -14.50 -2.39
C TYR A 374 -11.94 -14.94 -3.77
N ILE A 375 -11.20 -14.62 -4.83
CA ILE A 375 -11.57 -15.02 -6.19
C ILE A 375 -11.51 -16.54 -6.37
N ALA A 376 -10.57 -17.23 -5.76
CA ALA A 376 -10.46 -18.68 -5.82
C ALA A 376 -11.67 -19.36 -5.14
N GLU A 377 -12.10 -18.88 -3.97
CA GLU A 377 -13.30 -19.37 -3.29
C GLU A 377 -14.56 -19.15 -4.11
N ARG A 378 -14.76 -17.96 -4.65
CA ARG A 378 -15.90 -17.65 -5.50
C ARG A 378 -16.01 -18.56 -6.73
N ARG A 379 -14.87 -18.98 -7.28
CA ARG A 379 -14.87 -19.96 -8.39
C ARG A 379 -15.29 -21.35 -7.94
N ARG A 380 -14.80 -21.79 -6.78
CA ARG A 380 -15.19 -23.10 -6.21
C ARG A 380 -16.70 -23.15 -5.93
N GLU A 381 -17.25 -22.11 -5.32
CA GLU A 381 -18.70 -22.01 -5.06
C GLU A 381 -19.51 -22.14 -6.35
N LYS A 382 -19.20 -21.35 -7.39
CA LYS A 382 -19.89 -21.41 -8.68
C LYS A 382 -19.76 -22.77 -9.37
N GLN A 383 -18.63 -23.45 -9.23
CA GLN A 383 -18.45 -24.79 -9.79
C GLN A 383 -19.34 -25.80 -9.08
N ASN A 384 -19.43 -25.71 -7.77
CA ASN A 384 -20.30 -26.58 -6.97
C ASN A 384 -21.79 -26.35 -7.28
N GLU A 385 -22.22 -25.09 -7.38
CA GLU A 385 -23.59 -24.75 -7.80
C GLU A 385 -23.97 -25.36 -9.18
N ASN A 386 -23.07 -25.18 -10.15
CA ASN A 386 -23.27 -25.71 -11.49
C ASN A 386 -23.26 -27.25 -11.54
N SER A 387 -22.47 -27.90 -10.68
CA SER A 387 -22.47 -29.37 -10.59
C SER A 387 -23.77 -29.92 -9.97
N MET A 388 -24.28 -29.23 -8.93
CA MET A 388 -25.58 -29.61 -8.34
C MET A 388 -26.74 -29.45 -9.34
N CYS A 389 -26.76 -28.33 -10.09
CA CYS A 389 -27.79 -28.12 -11.10
C CYS A 389 -27.74 -29.19 -12.21
N ARG A 390 -26.56 -29.70 -12.60
CA ARG A 390 -26.42 -30.76 -13.60
C ARG A 390 -26.86 -32.13 -13.10
N ASN A 391 -26.78 -32.38 -11.80
CA ASN A 391 -27.20 -33.65 -11.22
C ASN A 391 -28.71 -33.71 -10.88
N MET A 392 -29.42 -32.58 -11.02
CA MET A 392 -30.88 -32.49 -10.83
C MET A 392 -31.65 -32.55 -12.14
N VAL A 393 -30.98 -32.54 -13.28
CA VAL A 393 -31.54 -32.74 -14.63
C VAL A 393 -31.18 -34.13 -15.15
#